data_cebe6775d3bac09dfbd0b7dd387df6bc
#
_entry.id   cebe6775d3bac09dfbd0b7dd387df6bc
#
_cell.length_a   1.000
_cell.length_b   1.000
_cell.length_c   1.000
_cell.angle_alpha   90.00
_cell.angle_beta   90.00
_cell.angle_gamma   90.00
#
_symmetry.space_group_name_H-M   'P 1'
#
loop_
_entity.id
_entity.type
_entity.pdbx_description
1 polymer ?
#
loop_
_entity_poly.entity_id
_entity_poly.type
_entity_poly.pdbx_seq_one_letter_code
_entity_poly.pdbx_strand_id
1 'polypeptide(L)'
;WNAEFEPDAQEEYEKVIEKELYPMNGSLKMGEVVRKVSEATGNDAVLVTDVGQNQMMGVRYFKYKRTRSVVTSGGLGTMGFGLPAAMGAKFGAPDRTVCFFTGDGGMQMTIQELGTIMQEKLDVKIIILNNNFLGMVRQWQELFFHERYSNTIMENPDFVAIAKAYGIAGRTVEKREELDEAIAEMLNHNGAFVLVANVETCGMVYPMVPAGGSVTNMILGDK
;
A
#
# COMPACT_ATOMS: atom_id res chain seq x y z
N TRP A 1 -31.58 10.55 6.69
CA TRP A 1 -30.46 10.50 5.75
C TRP A 1 -29.48 9.35 6.11
N ASN A 2 -28.96 9.30 7.33
CA ASN A 2 -28.07 8.19 7.75
C ASN A 2 -28.73 6.81 7.62
N ALA A 3 -29.99 6.68 8.04
CA ALA A 3 -30.74 5.41 7.95
C ALA A 3 -30.99 4.93 6.50
N GLU A 4 -30.93 5.84 5.54
CA GLU A 4 -31.10 5.51 4.11
C GLU A 4 -29.85 4.86 3.52
N PHE A 5 -28.63 5.25 4.00
CA PHE A 5 -27.36 4.72 3.54
C PHE A 5 -26.80 3.58 4.41
N GLU A 6 -27.37 3.37 5.59
CA GLU A 6 -26.88 2.34 6.52
C GLU A 6 -26.87 0.92 5.93
N PRO A 7 -27.89 0.47 5.17
CA PRO A 7 -27.88 -0.84 4.53
C PRO A 7 -26.72 -1.01 3.52
N ASP A 8 -26.48 0.02 2.68
CA ASP A 8 -25.41 -0.03 1.67
C ASP A 8 -24.03 -0.03 2.32
N ALA A 9 -23.85 0.76 3.38
CA ALA A 9 -22.62 0.79 4.15
C ALA A 9 -22.34 -0.54 4.87
N GLN A 10 -23.39 -1.18 5.38
CA GLN A 10 -23.30 -2.49 6.03
C GLN A 10 -22.95 -3.58 5.01
N GLU A 11 -23.57 -3.55 3.83
CA GLU A 11 -23.27 -4.49 2.74
C GLU A 11 -21.81 -4.37 2.30
N GLU A 12 -21.32 -3.15 2.12
CA GLU A 12 -19.92 -2.89 1.78
C GLU A 12 -18.97 -3.38 2.88
N TYR A 13 -19.31 -3.13 4.16
CA TYR A 13 -18.51 -3.59 5.28
C TYR A 13 -18.35 -5.11 5.26
N GLU A 14 -19.43 -5.85 5.16
CA GLU A 14 -19.43 -7.32 5.21
C GLU A 14 -18.77 -7.96 3.97
N LYS A 15 -19.02 -7.39 2.78
CA LYS A 15 -18.51 -7.96 1.54
C LYS A 15 -17.06 -7.62 1.25
N VAL A 16 -16.62 -6.42 1.67
CA VAL A 16 -15.32 -5.85 1.28
C VAL A 16 -14.44 -5.57 2.48
N ILE A 17 -14.88 -4.68 3.39
CA ILE A 17 -14.00 -4.09 4.40
C ILE A 17 -13.55 -5.13 5.42
N GLU A 18 -14.47 -5.90 5.96
CA GLU A 18 -14.17 -6.91 6.98
C GLU A 18 -13.18 -7.95 6.46
N LYS A 19 -13.39 -8.44 5.24
CA LYS A 19 -12.53 -9.45 4.61
C LYS A 19 -11.14 -8.93 4.29
N GLU A 20 -11.02 -7.66 3.95
CA GLU A 20 -9.75 -7.04 3.61
C GLU A 20 -8.95 -6.64 4.85
N LEU A 21 -9.61 -6.14 5.88
CA LEU A 21 -8.94 -5.63 7.07
C LEU A 21 -8.71 -6.69 8.15
N TYR A 22 -9.61 -7.69 8.26
CA TYR A 22 -9.62 -8.68 9.34
C TYR A 22 -9.69 -10.12 8.83
N PRO A 23 -8.83 -10.51 7.86
CA PRO A 23 -8.86 -11.87 7.33
C PRO A 23 -8.48 -12.88 8.40
N MET A 24 -9.26 -13.96 8.50
CA MET A 24 -9.04 -15.03 9.49
C MET A 24 -7.98 -16.05 9.05
N ASN A 25 -7.75 -16.18 7.73
CA ASN A 25 -6.83 -17.17 7.14
C ASN A 25 -6.33 -16.70 5.77
N GLY A 26 -5.52 -17.53 5.10
CA GLY A 26 -4.98 -17.23 3.78
C GLY A 26 -3.77 -16.28 3.82
N SER A 27 -3.40 -15.76 2.67
CA SER A 27 -2.29 -14.82 2.50
C SER A 27 -2.56 -13.47 3.18
N LEU A 28 -1.51 -12.70 3.40
CA LEU A 28 -1.66 -11.30 3.85
C LEU A 28 -2.50 -10.52 2.85
N LYS A 29 -3.34 -9.62 3.35
CA LYS A 29 -4.10 -8.66 2.54
C LYS A 29 -3.44 -7.28 2.57
N MET A 30 -3.54 -6.53 1.49
CA MET A 30 -2.97 -5.17 1.43
C MET A 30 -3.58 -4.25 2.49
N GLY A 31 -4.93 -4.26 2.62
CA GLY A 31 -5.64 -3.45 3.61
C GLY A 31 -5.31 -3.84 5.04
N GLU A 32 -5.11 -5.13 5.33
CA GLU A 32 -4.65 -5.62 6.63
C GLU A 32 -3.30 -5.00 7.01
N VAL A 33 -2.32 -5.01 6.08
CA VAL A 33 -0.99 -4.41 6.30
C VAL A 33 -1.11 -2.90 6.54
N VAL A 34 -1.89 -2.20 5.71
CA VAL A 34 -2.13 -0.76 5.84
C VAL A 34 -2.73 -0.41 7.20
N ARG A 35 -3.79 -1.15 7.61
CA ARG A 35 -4.45 -0.94 8.91
C ARG A 35 -3.47 -1.14 10.07
N LYS A 36 -2.72 -2.25 10.08
CA LYS A 36 -1.78 -2.57 11.17
C LYS A 36 -0.65 -1.55 11.29
N VAL A 37 -0.09 -1.07 10.19
CA VAL A 37 0.90 0.02 10.21
C VAL A 37 0.29 1.32 10.72
N SER A 38 -0.92 1.66 10.28
CA SER A 38 -1.64 2.85 10.74
C SER A 38 -1.85 2.81 12.26
N GLU A 39 -2.37 1.70 12.78
CA GLU A 39 -2.60 1.48 14.22
C GLU A 39 -1.29 1.55 15.01
N ALA A 40 -0.23 0.88 14.55
CA ALA A 40 1.07 0.86 15.21
C ALA A 40 1.75 2.25 15.27
N THR A 41 1.46 3.14 14.31
CA THR A 41 1.90 4.55 14.36
C THR A 41 0.99 5.45 15.19
N GLY A 42 0.01 4.88 15.88
CA GLY A 42 -1.00 5.62 16.62
C GLY A 42 -1.87 6.49 15.71
N ASN A 43 -1.97 6.18 14.43
CA ASN A 43 -2.70 6.93 13.39
C ASN A 43 -2.18 8.37 13.20
N ASP A 44 -0.90 8.63 13.46
CA ASP A 44 -0.29 9.98 13.42
C ASP A 44 0.87 10.11 12.43
N ALA A 45 1.17 9.08 11.65
CA ALA A 45 2.18 9.15 10.63
C ALA A 45 1.73 9.96 9.40
N VAL A 46 2.69 10.36 8.58
CA VAL A 46 2.45 10.85 7.22
C VAL A 46 2.40 9.64 6.31
N LEU A 47 1.27 9.44 5.65
CA LEU A 47 1.13 8.47 4.58
C LEU A 47 1.67 9.05 3.28
N VAL A 48 2.58 8.33 2.64
CA VAL A 48 2.95 8.57 1.25
C VAL A 48 2.61 7.32 0.45
N THR A 49 2.01 7.47 -0.72
CA THR A 49 1.72 6.32 -1.58
C THR A 49 2.37 6.46 -2.95
N ASP A 50 2.79 5.35 -3.50
CA ASP A 50 2.95 5.24 -4.95
C ASP A 50 1.58 5.05 -5.62
N VAL A 51 1.51 4.54 -6.84
CA VAL A 51 0.30 4.45 -7.64
C VAL A 51 -0.12 2.98 -7.85
N GLY A 52 -1.43 2.76 -7.89
CA GLY A 52 -2.06 1.46 -8.10
C GLY A 52 -2.86 0.98 -6.90
N GLN A 53 -2.98 -0.34 -6.72
CA GLN A 53 -3.74 -0.92 -5.59
C GLN A 53 -3.21 -0.45 -4.24
N ASN A 54 -1.89 -0.32 -4.08
CA ASN A 54 -1.27 0.20 -2.86
C ASN A 54 -1.78 1.62 -2.49
N GLN A 55 -1.95 2.49 -3.50
CA GLN A 55 -2.50 3.84 -3.33
C GLN A 55 -3.93 3.80 -2.83
N MET A 56 -4.77 3.03 -3.51
CA MET A 56 -6.19 2.92 -3.19
C MET A 56 -6.39 2.35 -1.78
N MET A 57 -5.68 1.28 -1.43
CA MET A 57 -5.72 0.67 -0.09
C MET A 57 -5.15 1.62 0.98
N GLY A 58 -4.02 2.28 0.68
CA GLY A 58 -3.41 3.26 1.58
C GLY A 58 -4.34 4.40 1.91
N VAL A 59 -4.88 5.08 0.90
CA VAL A 59 -5.76 6.24 1.11
C VAL A 59 -7.07 5.84 1.79
N ARG A 60 -7.61 4.65 1.49
CA ARG A 60 -8.87 4.17 2.04
C ARG A 60 -8.78 3.76 3.50
N TYR A 61 -7.73 3.05 3.90
CA TYR A 61 -7.69 2.35 5.19
C TYR A 61 -6.71 2.94 6.21
N PHE A 62 -5.78 3.79 5.79
CA PHE A 62 -4.91 4.51 6.72
C PHE A 62 -5.71 5.59 7.46
N LYS A 63 -5.51 5.70 8.78
CA LYS A 63 -6.21 6.69 9.61
C LYS A 63 -5.32 7.89 9.92
N TYR A 64 -5.92 9.03 10.15
CA TYR A 64 -5.22 10.31 10.33
C TYR A 64 -5.71 11.04 11.56
N LYS A 65 -4.80 11.56 12.37
CA LYS A 65 -5.09 12.45 13.50
C LYS A 65 -4.87 13.93 13.18
N ARG A 66 -4.08 14.21 12.16
CA ARG A 66 -3.72 15.57 11.77
C ARG A 66 -3.99 15.81 10.29
N THR A 67 -4.22 17.07 9.93
CA THR A 67 -4.26 17.53 8.54
C THR A 67 -2.87 17.43 7.90
N ARG A 68 -2.80 17.47 6.57
CA ARG A 68 -1.54 17.38 5.81
C ARG A 68 -0.76 16.11 6.12
N SER A 69 -1.46 14.98 6.23
CA SER A 69 -0.86 13.68 6.53
C SER A 69 -0.90 12.72 5.34
N VAL A 70 -1.27 13.18 4.16
CA VAL A 70 -1.32 12.36 2.93
C VAL A 70 -0.56 13.05 1.82
N VAL A 71 0.35 12.31 1.18
CA VAL A 71 1.08 12.72 -0.02
C VAL A 71 0.90 11.64 -1.08
N THR A 72 0.25 11.98 -2.18
CA THR A 72 -0.11 11.01 -3.23
C THR A 72 -0.26 11.69 -4.59
N SER A 73 0.07 10.99 -5.67
CA SER A 73 -0.18 11.42 -7.05
C SER A 73 -1.63 11.14 -7.44
N GLY A 74 -2.59 11.85 -6.80
CA GLY A 74 -4.02 11.61 -6.98
C GLY A 74 -4.60 12.15 -8.27
N GLY A 75 -3.92 13.07 -8.94
CA GLY A 75 -4.37 13.67 -10.21
C GLY A 75 -3.88 12.89 -11.44
N LEU A 76 -2.57 12.81 -11.63
CA LEU A 76 -1.97 12.18 -12.81
C LEU A 76 -1.68 10.68 -12.63
N GLY A 77 -1.64 10.18 -11.40
CA GLY A 77 -1.35 8.76 -11.13
C GLY A 77 0.03 8.34 -11.65
N THR A 78 1.07 9.10 -11.31
CA THR A 78 2.43 8.85 -11.80
C THR A 78 3.10 7.77 -10.97
N MET A 79 3.29 6.58 -11.52
CA MET A 79 4.07 5.53 -10.88
C MET A 79 5.53 5.97 -10.71
N GLY A 80 6.14 5.59 -9.56
CA GLY A 80 7.48 6.04 -9.16
C GLY A 80 7.50 7.40 -8.44
N PHE A 81 6.35 8.08 -8.32
CA PHE A 81 6.23 9.32 -7.55
C PHE A 81 6.54 9.13 -6.06
N GLY A 82 6.20 7.98 -5.51
CA GLY A 82 6.07 7.80 -4.07
C GLY A 82 7.40 7.87 -3.31
N LEU A 83 8.47 7.23 -3.79
CA LEU A 83 9.76 7.23 -3.08
C LEU A 83 10.39 8.63 -2.96
N PRO A 84 10.55 9.41 -4.06
CA PRO A 84 11.01 10.80 -3.95
C PRO A 84 10.07 11.69 -3.12
N ALA A 85 8.76 11.45 -3.20
CA ALA A 85 7.78 12.20 -2.40
C ALA A 85 7.90 11.89 -0.89
N ALA A 86 8.22 10.65 -0.53
CA ALA A 86 8.47 10.27 0.87
C ALA A 86 9.71 10.96 1.45
N MET A 87 10.76 11.10 0.64
CA MET A 87 11.93 11.88 1.00
C MET A 87 11.56 13.35 1.26
N GLY A 88 10.81 13.97 0.32
CA GLY A 88 10.31 15.32 0.47
C GLY A 88 9.43 15.50 1.71
N ALA A 89 8.55 14.52 1.98
CA ALA A 89 7.71 14.53 3.17
C ALA A 89 8.55 14.47 4.47
N LYS A 90 9.62 13.67 4.49
CA LYS A 90 10.51 13.57 5.64
C LYS A 90 11.31 14.86 5.86
N PHE A 91 11.78 15.51 4.80
CA PHE A 91 12.42 16.84 4.90
C PHE A 91 11.44 17.90 5.40
N GLY A 92 10.19 17.88 4.92
CA GLY A 92 9.16 18.85 5.33
C GLY A 92 8.56 18.60 6.71
N ALA A 93 8.69 17.39 7.24
CA ALA A 93 8.16 16.97 8.54
C ALA A 93 9.16 16.07 9.29
N PRO A 94 10.34 16.59 9.67
CA PRO A 94 11.45 15.79 10.22
C PRO A 94 11.09 15.07 11.52
N ASP A 95 10.18 15.61 12.32
CA ASP A 95 9.75 15.05 13.60
C ASP A 95 8.61 14.02 13.48
N ARG A 96 8.11 13.79 12.27
CA ARG A 96 7.01 12.84 12.03
C ARG A 96 7.52 11.54 11.43
N THR A 97 6.87 10.45 11.81
CA THR A 97 7.03 9.18 11.09
C THR A 97 6.44 9.32 9.69
N VAL A 98 7.22 8.95 8.67
CA VAL A 98 6.78 8.90 7.28
C VAL A 98 6.71 7.45 6.86
N CYS A 99 5.51 6.98 6.52
CA CYS A 99 5.24 5.64 6.01
C CYS A 99 4.94 5.72 4.52
N PHE A 100 5.81 5.14 3.72
CA PHE A 100 5.67 5.08 2.27
C PHE A 100 5.18 3.71 1.85
N PHE A 101 3.96 3.64 1.29
CA PHE A 101 3.40 2.43 0.70
C PHE A 101 3.58 2.43 -0.81
N THR A 102 4.10 1.34 -1.33
CA THR A 102 4.31 1.15 -2.76
C THR A 102 3.98 -0.30 -3.16
N GLY A 103 3.69 -0.51 -4.43
CA GLY A 103 3.74 -1.85 -5.02
C GLY A 103 5.16 -2.18 -5.49
N ASP A 104 5.38 -3.45 -5.79
CA ASP A 104 6.63 -3.96 -6.34
C ASP A 104 7.05 -3.27 -7.65
N GLY A 105 6.09 -3.05 -8.56
CA GLY A 105 6.35 -2.34 -9.80
C GLY A 105 6.68 -0.86 -9.59
N GLY A 106 5.96 -0.17 -8.70
CA GLY A 106 6.21 1.25 -8.38
C GLY A 106 7.58 1.47 -7.74
N MET A 107 7.97 0.58 -6.82
CA MET A 107 9.28 0.65 -6.16
C MET A 107 10.43 0.57 -7.15
N GLN A 108 10.33 -0.26 -8.17
CA GLN A 108 11.40 -0.43 -9.16
C GLN A 108 11.60 0.80 -10.06
N MET A 109 10.58 1.66 -10.21
CA MET A 109 10.68 2.83 -11.11
C MET A 109 11.64 3.92 -10.63
N THR A 110 11.81 4.05 -9.32
CA THR A 110 12.68 5.07 -8.70
C THR A 110 13.56 4.49 -7.59
N ILE A 111 13.85 3.20 -7.64
CA ILE A 111 14.60 2.47 -6.62
C ILE A 111 16.00 3.06 -6.35
N GLN A 112 16.61 3.73 -7.34
CA GLN A 112 17.90 4.42 -7.22
C GLN A 112 17.87 5.54 -6.17
N GLU A 113 16.70 6.06 -5.80
CA GLU A 113 16.55 7.06 -4.73
C GLU A 113 16.88 6.52 -3.32
N LEU A 114 17.01 5.20 -3.18
CA LEU A 114 17.61 4.63 -1.96
C LEU A 114 19.02 5.18 -1.72
N GLY A 115 19.74 5.55 -2.79
CA GLY A 115 21.04 6.23 -2.69
C GLY A 115 20.94 7.59 -2.01
N THR A 116 19.92 8.38 -2.34
CA THR A 116 19.66 9.68 -1.69
C THR A 116 19.22 9.49 -0.24
N ILE A 117 18.37 8.50 0.04
CA ILE A 117 17.96 8.16 1.43
C ILE A 117 19.18 7.80 2.28
N MET A 118 20.09 6.99 1.74
CA MET A 118 21.34 6.61 2.40
C MET A 118 22.22 7.83 2.67
N GLN A 119 22.46 8.67 1.65
CA GLN A 119 23.32 9.84 1.72
C GLN A 119 22.83 10.86 2.75
N GLU A 120 21.53 11.16 2.72
CA GLU A 120 20.87 12.14 3.59
C GLU A 120 20.42 11.56 4.94
N LYS A 121 20.63 10.26 5.17
CA LYS A 121 20.23 9.52 6.39
C LYS A 121 18.77 9.73 6.76
N LEU A 122 17.89 9.69 5.76
CA LEU A 122 16.47 9.94 5.96
C LEU A 122 15.79 8.76 6.65
N ASP A 123 15.05 9.05 7.72
CA ASP A 123 14.24 8.05 8.42
C ASP A 123 12.85 7.92 7.74
N VAL A 124 12.78 7.09 6.69
CA VAL A 124 11.56 6.76 5.96
C VAL A 124 11.25 5.28 6.14
N LYS A 125 10.02 4.95 6.52
CA LYS A 125 9.53 3.57 6.62
C LYS A 125 8.89 3.20 5.29
N ILE A 126 9.56 2.32 4.55
CA ILE A 126 9.18 1.91 3.19
C ILE A 126 8.49 0.57 3.28
N ILE A 127 7.21 0.52 2.88
CA ILE A 127 6.37 -0.69 2.92
C ILE A 127 6.05 -1.09 1.48
N ILE A 128 6.62 -2.21 1.02
CA ILE A 128 6.38 -2.77 -0.30
C ILE A 128 5.30 -3.83 -0.18
N LEU A 129 4.13 -3.56 -0.75
CA LEU A 129 3.02 -4.51 -0.88
C LEU A 129 3.29 -5.34 -2.14
N ASN A 130 4.02 -6.45 -1.96
CA ASN A 130 4.49 -7.29 -3.05
C ASN A 130 3.46 -8.35 -3.40
N ASN A 131 2.80 -8.20 -4.55
CA ASN A 131 1.86 -9.20 -5.09
C ASN A 131 2.34 -9.85 -6.40
N ASN A 132 3.54 -9.53 -6.88
CA ASN A 132 4.13 -9.98 -8.13
C ASN A 132 3.31 -9.63 -9.39
N PHE A 133 2.59 -8.51 -9.33
CA PHE A 133 1.79 -8.00 -10.45
C PHE A 133 1.76 -6.47 -10.51
N LEU A 134 1.58 -5.93 -11.70
CA LEU A 134 0.99 -4.62 -11.88
C LEU A 134 -0.51 -4.72 -11.54
N GLY A 135 -0.80 -4.73 -10.23
CA GLY A 135 -2.07 -5.23 -9.69
C GLY A 135 -3.31 -4.51 -10.22
N MET A 136 -3.26 -3.17 -10.36
CA MET A 136 -4.41 -2.41 -10.89
C MET A 136 -4.65 -2.70 -12.37
N VAL A 137 -3.58 -2.84 -13.18
CA VAL A 137 -3.71 -3.20 -14.60
C VAL A 137 -4.27 -4.62 -14.74
N ARG A 138 -3.77 -5.58 -13.92
CA ARG A 138 -4.32 -6.93 -13.87
C ARG A 138 -5.79 -6.93 -13.50
N GLN A 139 -6.20 -6.18 -12.48
CA GLN A 139 -7.61 -6.08 -12.05
C GLN A 139 -8.52 -5.60 -13.19
N TRP A 140 -8.09 -4.61 -13.99
CA TRP A 140 -8.82 -4.17 -15.18
C TRP A 140 -8.92 -5.27 -16.24
N GLN A 141 -7.84 -5.99 -16.49
CA GLN A 141 -7.83 -7.11 -17.44
C GLN A 141 -8.79 -8.21 -17.01
N GLU A 142 -8.86 -8.51 -15.71
CA GLU A 142 -9.78 -9.48 -15.15
C GLU A 142 -11.24 -9.06 -15.29
N LEU A 143 -11.59 -7.89 -14.80
CA LEU A 143 -12.98 -7.43 -14.73
C LEU A 143 -13.56 -7.07 -16.10
N PHE A 144 -12.76 -6.52 -17.02
CA PHE A 144 -13.28 -5.90 -18.24
C PHE A 144 -12.74 -6.49 -19.55
N PHE A 145 -11.73 -7.35 -19.49
CA PHE A 145 -11.08 -7.91 -20.66
C PHE A 145 -11.05 -9.44 -20.67
N HIS A 146 -12.00 -10.09 -19.99
CA HIS A 146 -12.18 -11.55 -19.98
C HIS A 146 -10.91 -12.29 -19.56
N GLU A 147 -10.24 -11.84 -18.50
CA GLU A 147 -9.02 -12.45 -17.94
C GLU A 147 -7.85 -12.58 -18.95
N ARG A 148 -7.86 -11.75 -19.99
CA ARG A 148 -6.76 -11.72 -20.97
C ARG A 148 -5.58 -10.94 -20.44
N TYR A 149 -4.82 -11.58 -19.55
CA TYR A 149 -3.64 -10.97 -18.92
C TYR A 149 -2.52 -10.78 -19.93
N SER A 150 -1.92 -9.58 -19.96
CA SER A 150 -0.79 -9.25 -20.81
C SER A 150 0.15 -8.30 -20.10
N ASN A 151 1.42 -8.69 -19.98
CA ASN A 151 2.51 -7.87 -19.45
C ASN A 151 2.26 -7.30 -18.03
N THR A 152 1.55 -8.04 -17.18
CA THR A 152 1.22 -7.61 -15.82
C THR A 152 1.91 -8.43 -14.74
N ILE A 153 2.46 -9.60 -15.09
CA ILE A 153 3.23 -10.44 -14.18
C ILE A 153 4.60 -9.79 -13.95
N MET A 154 5.02 -9.77 -12.69
CA MET A 154 6.30 -9.23 -12.26
C MET A 154 7.20 -10.35 -11.70
N GLU A 155 8.44 -10.43 -12.19
CA GLU A 155 9.52 -11.14 -11.53
C GLU A 155 10.34 -10.11 -10.76
N ASN A 156 10.27 -10.15 -9.44
CA ASN A 156 10.85 -9.12 -8.59
C ASN A 156 12.24 -9.53 -8.07
N PRO A 157 13.16 -8.56 -7.93
CA PRO A 157 14.41 -8.78 -7.22
C PRO A 157 14.15 -8.96 -5.71
N ASP A 158 15.15 -9.41 -4.98
CA ASP A 158 15.15 -9.33 -3.52
C ASP A 158 15.32 -7.87 -3.08
N PHE A 159 14.22 -7.21 -2.76
CA PHE A 159 14.20 -5.80 -2.33
C PHE A 159 14.96 -5.58 -1.02
N VAL A 160 14.97 -6.57 -0.11
CA VAL A 160 15.73 -6.48 1.14
C VAL A 160 17.23 -6.55 0.87
N ALA A 161 17.67 -7.41 -0.05
CA ALA A 161 19.07 -7.46 -0.44
C ALA A 161 19.52 -6.15 -1.12
N ILE A 162 18.66 -5.55 -1.95
CA ILE A 162 18.94 -4.23 -2.55
C ILE A 162 19.02 -3.15 -1.47
N ALA A 163 18.07 -3.10 -0.54
CA ALA A 163 18.10 -2.14 0.57
C ALA A 163 19.39 -2.27 1.39
N LYS A 164 19.81 -3.49 1.70
CA LYS A 164 21.07 -3.77 2.40
C LYS A 164 22.30 -3.27 1.64
N ALA A 165 22.30 -3.35 0.31
CA ALA A 165 23.40 -2.80 -0.50
C ALA A 165 23.53 -1.28 -0.36
N TYR A 166 22.43 -0.57 -0.04
CA TYR A 166 22.42 0.85 0.31
C TYR A 166 22.57 1.10 1.84
N GLY A 167 22.90 0.07 2.63
CA GLY A 167 23.04 0.20 4.09
C GLY A 167 21.70 0.41 4.81
N ILE A 168 20.59 0.13 4.18
CA ILE A 168 19.24 0.27 4.74
C ILE A 168 18.78 -1.10 5.26
N ALA A 169 18.31 -1.13 6.51
CA ALA A 169 17.75 -2.35 7.11
C ALA A 169 16.43 -2.76 6.44
N GLY A 170 16.12 -4.04 6.50
CA GLY A 170 14.85 -4.52 5.95
C GLY A 170 14.53 -5.95 6.32
N ARG A 171 13.24 -6.27 6.21
CA ARG A 171 12.66 -7.60 6.50
C ARG A 171 11.57 -7.92 5.49
N THR A 172 11.51 -9.19 5.08
CA THR A 172 10.39 -9.73 4.31
C THR A 172 9.45 -10.48 5.26
N VAL A 173 8.15 -10.33 5.04
CA VAL A 173 7.07 -11.01 5.78
C VAL A 173 6.14 -11.72 4.81
N GLU A 174 5.89 -12.99 5.08
CA GLU A 174 4.99 -13.84 4.29
C GLU A 174 3.80 -14.32 5.12
N LYS A 175 4.00 -14.44 6.44
CA LYS A 175 3.01 -15.00 7.36
C LYS A 175 2.38 -13.90 8.22
N ARG A 176 1.08 -14.02 8.45
CA ARG A 176 0.31 -13.07 9.26
C ARG A 176 0.82 -12.95 10.68
N GLU A 177 1.28 -14.06 11.26
CA GLU A 177 1.77 -14.13 12.63
C GLU A 177 3.05 -13.32 12.84
N GLU A 178 3.81 -13.06 11.78
CA GLU A 178 5.08 -12.31 11.82
C GLU A 178 4.88 -10.80 11.59
N LEU A 179 3.69 -10.39 11.12
CA LEU A 179 3.47 -9.03 10.64
C LEU A 179 3.58 -7.98 11.76
N ASP A 180 3.00 -8.23 12.92
CA ASP A 180 3.02 -7.27 14.02
C ASP A 180 4.44 -7.07 14.56
N GLU A 181 5.22 -8.15 14.67
CA GLU A 181 6.63 -8.08 15.07
C GLU A 181 7.47 -7.30 14.03
N ALA A 182 7.27 -7.57 12.75
CA ALA A 182 8.00 -6.90 11.68
C ALA A 182 7.67 -5.41 11.57
N ILE A 183 6.41 -5.03 11.80
CA ILE A 183 6.00 -3.62 11.87
C ILE A 183 6.66 -2.94 13.08
N ALA A 184 6.68 -3.62 14.24
CA ALA A 184 7.34 -3.08 15.43
C ALA A 184 8.87 -2.93 15.22
N GLU A 185 9.52 -3.91 14.59
CA GLU A 185 10.93 -3.82 14.21
C GLU A 185 11.19 -2.60 13.30
N MET A 186 10.39 -2.45 12.24
CA MET A 186 10.49 -1.32 11.31
C MET A 186 10.33 0.03 12.01
N LEU A 187 9.33 0.18 12.87
CA LEU A 187 9.04 1.45 13.53
C LEU A 187 10.05 1.80 14.61
N ASN A 188 10.64 0.82 15.29
CA ASN A 188 11.66 1.01 16.32
C ASN A 188 13.07 1.16 15.74
N HIS A 189 13.28 0.83 14.48
CA HIS A 189 14.56 1.00 13.81
C HIS A 189 14.90 2.49 13.66
N ASN A 190 16.09 2.90 14.02
CA ASN A 190 16.57 4.26 13.81
C ASN A 190 17.11 4.42 12.38
N GLY A 191 16.44 5.19 11.56
CA GLY A 191 16.73 5.39 10.15
C GLY A 191 15.77 4.65 9.20
N ALA A 192 16.10 4.64 7.92
CA ALA A 192 15.28 4.01 6.90
C ALA A 192 15.15 2.50 7.12
N PHE A 193 13.97 1.96 6.79
CA PHE A 193 13.71 0.53 6.85
C PHE A 193 12.81 0.10 5.69
N VAL A 194 13.11 -1.03 5.06
CA VAL A 194 12.29 -1.62 4.00
C VAL A 194 11.57 -2.85 4.54
N LEU A 195 10.26 -2.77 4.66
CA LEU A 195 9.38 -3.90 4.98
C LEU A 195 8.74 -4.40 3.68
N VAL A 196 9.05 -5.62 3.28
CA VAL A 196 8.40 -6.28 2.15
C VAL A 196 7.32 -7.19 2.69
N ALA A 197 6.07 -6.86 2.43
CA ALA A 197 4.93 -7.71 2.75
C ALA A 197 4.49 -8.48 1.50
N ASN A 198 4.71 -9.79 1.47
CA ASN A 198 4.21 -10.65 0.41
C ASN A 198 2.71 -10.85 0.62
N VAL A 199 1.93 -10.14 -0.18
CA VAL A 199 0.47 -10.11 -0.06
C VAL A 199 -0.17 -11.01 -1.11
N GLU A 200 -1.48 -11.21 -0.99
CA GLU A 200 -2.26 -11.99 -1.94
C GLU A 200 -2.04 -11.54 -3.39
N THR A 201 -1.68 -12.50 -4.25
CA THR A 201 -1.34 -12.24 -5.64
C THR A 201 -2.54 -11.73 -6.45
N CYS A 202 -3.72 -12.30 -6.21
CA CYS A 202 -4.95 -12.02 -6.95
C CYS A 202 -5.90 -11.05 -6.22
N GLY A 203 -5.42 -10.36 -5.18
CA GLY A 203 -6.22 -9.39 -4.45
C GLY A 203 -6.73 -8.27 -5.36
N MET A 204 -8.00 -7.90 -5.16
CA MET A 204 -8.65 -6.81 -5.89
C MET A 204 -9.08 -5.69 -4.95
N VAL A 205 -9.15 -4.49 -5.48
CA VAL A 205 -9.65 -3.32 -4.75
C VAL A 205 -11.12 -3.13 -5.06
N TYR A 206 -11.96 -3.19 -4.04
CA TYR A 206 -13.38 -2.90 -4.11
C TYR A 206 -13.78 -1.79 -3.13
N PRO A 207 -14.90 -1.08 -3.34
CA PRO A 207 -15.80 -1.14 -4.48
C PRO A 207 -15.17 -0.59 -5.76
N MET A 208 -15.68 -1.04 -6.91
CA MET A 208 -15.24 -0.60 -8.22
C MET A 208 -16.43 -0.09 -9.03
N VAL A 209 -16.28 1.06 -9.66
CA VAL A 209 -17.27 1.61 -10.60
C VAL A 209 -16.71 1.46 -12.01
N PRO A 210 -17.39 0.71 -12.92
CA PRO A 210 -16.94 0.59 -14.30
C PRO A 210 -16.93 1.96 -15.01
N ALA A 211 -16.04 2.12 -15.99
CA ALA A 211 -16.00 3.32 -16.80
C ALA A 211 -17.36 3.61 -17.43
N GLY A 212 -17.91 4.80 -17.23
CA GLY A 212 -19.25 5.19 -17.68
C GLY A 212 -20.40 4.64 -16.83
N GLY A 213 -20.10 3.89 -15.77
CA GLY A 213 -21.10 3.39 -14.83
C GLY A 213 -21.57 4.46 -13.83
N SER A 214 -22.73 4.19 -13.20
CA SER A 214 -23.21 4.99 -12.08
C SER A 214 -22.56 4.57 -10.76
N VAL A 215 -22.32 5.50 -9.87
CA VAL A 215 -21.88 5.22 -8.49
C VAL A 215 -22.90 4.40 -7.69
N THR A 216 -24.15 4.33 -8.17
CA THR A 216 -25.18 3.47 -7.58
C THR A 216 -25.04 2.00 -7.98
N ASN A 217 -24.18 1.67 -8.96
CA ASN A 217 -23.94 0.33 -9.48
C ASN A 217 -22.50 -0.08 -9.24
N MET A 218 -22.06 -0.03 -7.99
CA MET A 218 -20.73 -0.45 -7.58
C MET A 218 -20.59 -1.97 -7.62
N ILE A 219 -19.41 -2.45 -8.05
CA ILE A 219 -19.00 -3.85 -7.92
C ILE A 219 -18.38 -4.00 -6.53
N LEU A 220 -18.94 -4.88 -5.69
CA LEU A 220 -18.49 -5.13 -4.31
C LEU A 220 -17.72 -6.45 -4.14
N GLY A 221 -17.43 -7.15 -5.21
CA GLY A 221 -16.72 -8.43 -5.19
C GLY A 221 -16.87 -9.19 -6.50
N ASP A 222 -16.27 -10.36 -6.55
CA ASP A 222 -16.40 -11.27 -7.68
C ASP A 222 -17.85 -11.70 -7.83
N LYS A 223 -18.29 -11.87 -9.08
CA LYS A 223 -19.65 -12.32 -9.41
C LYS A 223 -19.80 -13.80 -9.14
#